data_e73ed17a085dae02753e18b752085913
#
_entry.id   e73ed17a085dae02753e18b752085913
#
_cell.length_a   1.000
_cell.length_b   1.000
_cell.length_c   1.000
_cell.angle_alpha   90.00
_cell.angle_beta   90.00
_cell.angle_gamma   90.00
#
_symmetry.space_group_name_H-M   'P 1'
#
loop_
_entity.id
_entity.type
_entity.pdbx_description
1 polymer ?
#
loop_
_entity_poly.entity_id
_entity_poly.type
_entity_poly.pdbx_seq_one_letter_code
_entity_poly.pdbx_strand_id
1 'polypeptide(L)'
;NLWDYWFQVEPNRYYNGIGPDKTSTFYENWEKDIELLVETGHTAFRTSIQWSRIFPQGRGEVNPQGVAFYRQVFEAIKARGIRLLVNLYHFDLPFALQEEGDGWENKATIKAYEDYARFCFETYGDLVDQWITFNEPIVPVEFGYFYDAHYPHKVDAKAAVKVAYHTQLASTLAVKACHELLPDSK
;
A
#
# COMPACT_ATOMS: atom_id res chain seq x y z
N ASN A 1 -8.20 7.00 0.67
CA ASN A 1 -7.76 5.91 1.54
C ASN A 1 -8.07 6.19 3.02
N LEU A 2 -7.65 5.30 3.90
CA LEU A 2 -7.92 5.40 5.35
C LEU A 2 -7.28 6.64 5.99
N TRP A 3 -6.07 7.04 5.57
CA TRP A 3 -5.40 8.25 6.07
C TRP A 3 -6.16 9.52 5.71
N ASP A 4 -6.68 9.61 4.47
CA ASP A 4 -7.45 10.78 4.02
C ASP A 4 -8.74 10.92 4.83
N TYR A 5 -9.46 9.79 5.03
CA TYR A 5 -10.66 9.77 5.85
C TYR A 5 -10.38 10.18 7.29
N TRP A 6 -9.36 9.57 7.92
CA TRP A 6 -8.99 9.87 9.30
C TRP A 6 -8.66 11.35 9.48
N PHE A 7 -7.87 11.93 8.55
CA PHE A 7 -7.58 13.36 8.59
C PHE A 7 -8.85 14.23 8.49
N GLN A 8 -9.81 13.85 7.65
CA GLN A 8 -11.06 14.58 7.49
C GLN A 8 -11.93 14.59 8.75
N VAL A 9 -11.98 13.47 9.46
CA VAL A 9 -12.84 13.32 10.67
C VAL A 9 -12.15 13.74 11.96
N GLU A 10 -10.83 13.64 12.03
CA GLU A 10 -10.03 13.93 13.24
C GLU A 10 -8.75 14.73 12.91
N PRO A 11 -8.86 15.92 12.30
CA PRO A 11 -7.68 16.71 11.90
C PRO A 11 -6.78 17.10 13.07
N ASN A 12 -7.34 17.20 14.28
CA ASN A 12 -6.59 17.55 15.50
C ASN A 12 -5.63 16.45 15.97
N ARG A 13 -5.74 15.22 15.47
CA ARG A 13 -4.77 14.15 15.72
C ARG A 13 -3.50 14.27 14.85
N TYR A 14 -3.52 15.15 13.88
CA TYR A 14 -2.37 15.42 13.01
C TYR A 14 -1.61 16.64 13.50
N TYR A 15 -0.27 16.54 13.52
CA TYR A 15 0.58 17.63 13.99
C TYR A 15 0.34 18.90 13.18
N ASN A 16 0.02 19.98 13.86
CA ASN A 16 -0.36 21.28 13.26
C ASN A 16 -1.49 21.22 12.22
N GLY A 17 -2.33 20.17 12.25
CA GLY A 17 -3.41 20.01 11.26
C GLY A 17 -2.91 19.77 9.84
N ILE A 18 -1.68 19.27 9.67
CA ILE A 18 -1.10 18.93 8.38
C ILE A 18 -1.46 17.49 8.06
N GLY A 19 -2.27 17.31 7.04
CA GLY A 19 -2.77 16.02 6.60
C GLY A 19 -1.99 15.39 5.44
N PRO A 20 -2.43 14.22 4.98
CA PRO A 20 -1.77 13.48 3.91
C PRO A 20 -1.91 14.14 2.52
N ASP A 21 -2.74 15.16 2.39
CA ASP A 21 -2.95 15.94 1.16
C ASP A 21 -1.76 16.84 0.79
N LYS A 22 -0.90 17.16 1.78
CA LYS A 22 0.29 18.01 1.62
C LYS A 22 1.53 17.34 2.20
N THR A 23 2.01 16.31 1.54
CA THR A 23 3.23 15.59 1.90
C THR A 23 4.39 15.95 0.97
N SER A 24 5.19 14.99 0.54
CA SER A 24 6.29 15.19 -0.42
C SER A 24 5.85 15.58 -1.82
N THR A 25 4.55 15.52 -2.12
CA THR A 25 3.98 15.79 -3.46
C THR A 25 4.58 14.92 -4.58
N PHE A 26 5.01 13.71 -4.25
CA PHE A 26 5.64 12.78 -5.20
C PHE A 26 4.77 12.51 -6.44
N TYR A 27 3.45 12.50 -6.27
CA TYR A 27 2.53 12.26 -7.40
C TYR A 27 2.68 13.32 -8.51
N GLU A 28 2.89 14.58 -8.14
CA GLU A 28 3.06 15.69 -9.06
C GLU A 28 4.50 15.89 -9.52
N ASN A 29 5.48 15.50 -8.69
CA ASN A 29 6.90 15.84 -8.89
C ASN A 29 7.80 14.62 -9.13
N TRP A 30 7.24 13.44 -9.37
CA TRP A 30 7.98 12.18 -9.46
C TRP A 30 9.12 12.18 -10.48
N GLU A 31 8.98 12.89 -11.60
CA GLU A 31 10.04 13.00 -12.62
C GLU A 31 11.29 13.66 -12.03
N LYS A 32 11.09 14.78 -11.36
CA LYS A 32 12.16 15.52 -10.69
C LYS A 32 12.76 14.73 -9.52
N ASP A 33 11.93 14.03 -8.76
CA ASP A 33 12.40 13.22 -7.64
C ASP A 33 13.25 12.03 -8.13
N ILE A 34 12.92 11.44 -9.28
CA ILE A 34 13.76 10.39 -9.91
C ILE A 34 15.07 10.98 -10.42
N GLU A 35 15.09 12.19 -10.97
CA GLU A 35 16.33 12.86 -11.35
C GLU A 35 17.25 13.08 -10.14
N LEU A 36 16.71 13.52 -9.01
CA LEU A 36 17.45 13.66 -7.75
C LEU A 36 18.03 12.34 -7.25
N LEU A 37 17.32 11.21 -7.42
CA LEU A 37 17.88 9.88 -7.09
C LEU A 37 19.12 9.56 -7.92
N VAL A 38 19.12 9.88 -9.20
CA VAL A 38 20.27 9.69 -10.09
C VAL A 38 21.42 10.62 -9.71
N GLU A 39 21.16 11.90 -9.52
CA GLU A 39 22.17 12.90 -9.15
C GLU A 39 22.87 12.55 -7.83
N THR A 40 22.13 11.98 -6.89
CA THR A 40 22.64 11.57 -5.56
C THR A 40 23.23 10.16 -5.54
N GLY A 41 23.29 9.46 -6.69
CA GLY A 41 23.94 8.17 -6.84
C GLY A 41 23.20 6.99 -6.22
N HIS A 42 21.88 7.06 -6.10
CA HIS A 42 21.06 5.96 -5.60
C HIS A 42 21.04 4.79 -6.60
N THR A 43 21.24 3.58 -6.10
CA THR A 43 21.25 2.34 -6.89
C THR A 43 19.98 1.50 -6.69
N ALA A 44 19.16 1.85 -5.70
CA ALA A 44 17.89 1.22 -5.41
C ALA A 44 16.87 2.25 -4.90
N PHE A 45 15.61 2.02 -5.22
CA PHE A 45 14.49 2.82 -4.75
C PHE A 45 13.39 1.92 -4.22
N ARG A 46 12.93 2.22 -3.00
CA ARG A 46 11.79 1.54 -2.37
C ARG A 46 10.60 2.49 -2.34
N THR A 47 9.48 2.05 -2.88
CA THR A 47 8.23 2.79 -2.86
C THR A 47 7.05 1.86 -2.60
N SER A 48 5.85 2.42 -2.53
CA SER A 48 4.61 1.66 -2.36
C SER A 48 3.64 1.97 -3.51
N ILE A 49 2.84 0.97 -3.89
CA ILE A 49 1.62 1.19 -4.65
C ILE A 49 0.50 1.50 -3.64
N GLN A 50 -0.20 2.61 -3.81
CA GLN A 50 -1.39 2.90 -3.03
C GLN A 50 -2.56 2.09 -3.56
N TRP A 51 -3.04 1.13 -2.76
CA TRP A 51 -4.11 0.21 -3.16
C TRP A 51 -5.35 0.92 -3.70
N SER A 52 -5.84 1.96 -3.00
CA SER A 52 -7.02 2.73 -3.43
C SER A 52 -6.80 3.54 -4.71
N ARG A 53 -5.57 3.73 -5.16
CA ARG A 53 -5.26 4.37 -6.45
C ARG A 53 -5.45 3.39 -7.61
N ILE A 54 -5.26 2.10 -7.37
CA ILE A 54 -5.53 1.04 -8.36
C ILE A 54 -6.99 0.61 -8.30
N PHE A 55 -7.50 0.28 -7.11
CA PHE A 55 -8.88 -0.09 -6.86
C PHE A 55 -9.51 0.91 -5.87
N PRO A 56 -10.21 1.95 -6.33
CA PRO A 56 -10.79 2.98 -5.46
C PRO A 56 -11.71 2.42 -4.37
N GLN A 57 -12.45 1.34 -4.69
CA GLN A 57 -13.33 0.63 -3.76
C GLN A 57 -12.64 -0.57 -3.08
N GLY A 58 -11.31 -0.70 -3.22
CA GLY A 58 -10.54 -1.84 -2.71
C GLY A 58 -10.70 -3.12 -3.53
N ARG A 59 -11.64 -3.16 -4.45
CA ARG A 59 -11.93 -4.28 -5.36
C ARG A 59 -12.79 -3.81 -6.55
N GLY A 60 -13.00 -4.70 -7.53
CA GLY A 60 -13.90 -4.45 -8.66
C GLY A 60 -13.25 -3.62 -9.75
N GLU A 61 -13.72 -2.42 -10.00
CA GLU A 61 -13.27 -1.58 -11.10
C GLU A 61 -11.87 -1.02 -10.86
N VAL A 62 -11.01 -1.18 -11.86
CA VAL A 62 -9.64 -0.65 -11.87
C VAL A 62 -9.63 0.81 -12.32
N ASN A 63 -8.86 1.65 -11.66
CA ASN A 63 -8.60 3.01 -12.09
C ASN A 63 -7.44 3.07 -13.12
N PRO A 64 -7.72 3.27 -14.41
CA PRO A 64 -6.69 3.22 -15.44
C PRO A 64 -5.65 4.35 -15.30
N GLN A 65 -6.02 5.49 -14.71
CA GLN A 65 -5.08 6.59 -14.48
C GLN A 65 -4.06 6.23 -13.40
N GLY A 66 -4.52 5.56 -12.33
CA GLY A 66 -3.62 5.07 -11.28
C GLY A 66 -2.65 4.00 -11.81
N VAL A 67 -3.16 3.10 -12.65
CA VAL A 67 -2.32 2.08 -13.30
C VAL A 67 -1.25 2.72 -14.18
N ALA A 68 -1.64 3.66 -15.04
CA ALA A 68 -0.72 4.35 -15.94
C ALA A 68 0.35 5.16 -15.18
N PHE A 69 -0.02 5.81 -14.09
CA PHE A 69 0.91 6.55 -13.23
C PHE A 69 2.05 5.65 -12.72
N TYR A 70 1.72 4.52 -12.08
CA TYR A 70 2.75 3.63 -11.55
C TYR A 70 3.60 3.01 -12.67
N ARG A 71 3.02 2.68 -13.81
CA ARG A 71 3.79 2.17 -14.95
C ARG A 71 4.82 3.19 -15.41
N GLN A 72 4.45 4.44 -15.61
CA GLN A 72 5.36 5.52 -16.01
C GLN A 72 6.50 5.72 -14.99
N VAL A 73 6.18 5.77 -13.71
CA VAL A 73 7.17 5.90 -12.62
C VAL A 73 8.15 4.74 -12.64
N PHE A 74 7.65 3.49 -12.73
CA PHE A 74 8.49 2.30 -12.67
C PHE A 74 9.37 2.15 -13.91
N GLU A 75 8.85 2.44 -15.09
CA GLU A 75 9.63 2.47 -16.34
C GLU A 75 10.74 3.52 -16.27
N ALA A 76 10.46 4.70 -15.74
CA ALA A 76 11.46 5.76 -15.59
C ALA A 76 12.58 5.37 -14.61
N ILE A 77 12.27 4.69 -13.51
CA ILE A 77 13.25 4.15 -12.55
C ILE A 77 14.13 3.08 -13.21
N LYS A 78 13.50 2.11 -13.89
CA LYS A 78 14.19 1.03 -14.57
C LYS A 78 15.10 1.52 -15.70
N ALA A 79 14.65 2.50 -16.49
CA ALA A 79 15.43 3.11 -17.57
C ALA A 79 16.73 3.76 -17.07
N ARG A 80 16.80 4.11 -15.79
CA ARG A 80 17.99 4.68 -15.13
C ARG A 80 18.88 3.64 -14.44
N GLY A 81 18.54 2.34 -14.56
CA GLY A 81 19.32 1.26 -13.94
C GLY A 81 19.16 1.16 -12.41
N ILE A 82 18.17 1.83 -11.84
CA ILE A 82 17.86 1.79 -10.41
C ILE A 82 17.04 0.54 -10.11
N ARG A 83 17.43 -0.23 -9.09
CA ARG A 83 16.65 -1.39 -8.62
C ARG A 83 15.36 -0.91 -7.94
N LEU A 84 14.25 -1.52 -8.31
CA LEU A 84 12.93 -1.14 -7.81
C LEU A 84 12.39 -2.16 -6.83
N LEU A 85 12.14 -1.71 -5.59
CA LEU A 85 11.48 -2.49 -4.54
C LEU A 85 10.10 -1.91 -4.30
N VAL A 86 9.05 -2.70 -4.49
CA VAL A 86 7.66 -2.23 -4.38
C VAL A 86 6.95 -2.91 -3.22
N ASN A 87 6.40 -2.07 -2.34
CA ASN A 87 5.56 -2.48 -1.24
C ASN A 87 4.08 -2.37 -1.63
N LEU A 88 3.30 -3.42 -1.40
CA LEU A 88 1.88 -3.47 -1.77
C LEU A 88 0.97 -2.78 -0.75
N TYR A 89 1.35 -2.74 0.53
CA TYR A 89 0.51 -2.15 1.58
C TYR A 89 1.33 -1.41 2.63
N HIS A 90 1.04 -0.12 2.80
CA HIS A 90 1.71 0.75 3.77
C HIS A 90 0.68 1.53 4.61
N PHE A 91 -0.20 0.80 5.32
CA PHE A 91 -1.24 1.33 6.22
C PHE A 91 -2.37 2.11 5.51
N ASP A 92 -2.44 2.05 4.20
CA ASP A 92 -3.27 2.87 3.31
C ASP A 92 -4.50 2.11 2.78
N LEU A 93 -5.19 1.38 3.66
CA LEU A 93 -6.39 0.62 3.30
C LEU A 93 -7.39 1.48 2.52
N PRO A 94 -7.96 0.99 1.40
CA PRO A 94 -9.10 1.64 0.75
C PRO A 94 -10.24 1.82 1.74
N PHE A 95 -10.69 3.07 1.93
CA PHE A 95 -11.68 3.38 2.96
C PHE A 95 -13.01 2.63 2.77
N ALA A 96 -13.40 2.35 1.54
CA ALA A 96 -14.59 1.55 1.26
C ALA A 96 -14.59 0.17 1.95
N LEU A 97 -13.43 -0.49 2.07
CA LEU A 97 -13.32 -1.76 2.79
C LEU A 97 -13.48 -1.58 4.30
N GLN A 98 -13.09 -0.42 4.83
CA GLN A 98 -13.31 -0.07 6.24
C GLN A 98 -14.79 0.23 6.51
N GLU A 99 -15.42 1.00 5.63
CA GLU A 99 -16.82 1.41 5.75
C GLU A 99 -17.78 0.24 5.62
N GLU A 100 -17.53 -0.67 4.66
CA GLU A 100 -18.40 -1.81 4.39
C GLU A 100 -18.31 -2.93 5.43
N GLY A 101 -17.20 -3.05 6.14
CA GLY A 101 -17.03 -4.22 7.00
C GLY A 101 -15.84 -4.20 7.95
N ASP A 102 -15.51 -3.05 8.54
CA ASP A 102 -14.42 -2.95 9.53
C ASP A 102 -13.02 -3.35 8.99
N GLY A 103 -12.77 -3.15 7.71
CA GLY A 103 -11.44 -3.27 7.12
C GLY A 103 -10.80 -4.65 7.31
N TRP A 104 -9.63 -4.69 7.97
CA TRP A 104 -8.93 -5.94 8.23
C TRP A 104 -9.61 -6.89 9.24
N GLU A 105 -10.61 -6.44 9.96
CA GLU A 105 -11.43 -7.35 10.76
C GLU A 105 -12.34 -8.22 9.89
N ASN A 106 -12.60 -7.81 8.65
CA ASN A 106 -13.42 -8.57 7.71
C ASN A 106 -12.59 -9.56 6.92
N LYS A 107 -12.99 -10.83 6.96
CA LYS A 107 -12.34 -11.89 6.18
C LYS A 107 -12.36 -11.64 4.66
N ALA A 108 -13.37 -10.91 4.16
CA ALA A 108 -13.47 -10.57 2.74
C ALA A 108 -12.31 -9.65 2.26
N THR A 109 -11.71 -8.87 3.15
CA THR A 109 -10.55 -8.03 2.85
C THR A 109 -9.32 -8.85 2.44
N ILE A 110 -9.19 -10.09 2.96
CA ILE A 110 -8.11 -11.02 2.59
C ILE A 110 -8.17 -11.31 1.09
N LYS A 111 -9.37 -11.64 0.58
CA LYS A 111 -9.55 -11.94 -0.86
C LYS A 111 -9.36 -10.69 -1.72
N ALA A 112 -9.88 -9.56 -1.28
CA ALA A 112 -9.69 -8.29 -1.99
C ALA A 112 -8.21 -7.92 -2.10
N TYR A 113 -7.42 -8.15 -1.04
CA TYR A 113 -5.97 -7.94 -1.07
C TYR A 113 -5.23 -8.93 -1.98
N GLU A 114 -5.60 -10.20 -1.96
CA GLU A 114 -5.02 -11.19 -2.88
C GLU A 114 -5.27 -10.80 -4.34
N ASP A 115 -6.50 -10.38 -4.69
CA ASP A 115 -6.84 -9.95 -6.04
C ASP A 115 -6.07 -8.69 -6.47
N TYR A 116 -5.92 -7.74 -5.56
CA TYR A 116 -5.08 -6.56 -5.77
C TYR A 116 -3.61 -6.93 -5.98
N ALA A 117 -3.06 -7.80 -5.15
CA ALA A 117 -1.67 -8.25 -5.27
C ALA A 117 -1.42 -8.96 -6.62
N ARG A 118 -2.30 -9.89 -7.01
CA ARG A 118 -2.24 -10.56 -8.31
C ARG A 118 -2.26 -9.56 -9.46
N PHE A 119 -3.17 -8.60 -9.43
CA PHE A 119 -3.24 -7.54 -10.43
C PHE A 119 -1.92 -6.76 -10.52
N CYS A 120 -1.30 -6.40 -9.40
CA CYS A 120 -0.02 -5.70 -9.39
C CYS A 120 1.12 -6.56 -9.97
N PHE A 121 1.17 -7.85 -9.64
CA PHE A 121 2.18 -8.76 -10.18
C PHE A 121 2.04 -8.93 -11.71
N GLU A 122 0.83 -9.13 -12.20
CA GLU A 122 0.55 -9.24 -13.65
C GLU A 122 0.85 -7.93 -14.40
N THR A 123 0.57 -6.78 -13.76
CA THR A 123 0.69 -5.47 -14.40
C THR A 123 2.11 -4.92 -14.39
N TYR A 124 2.90 -5.17 -13.33
CA TYR A 124 4.20 -4.53 -13.11
C TYR A 124 5.35 -5.51 -12.88
N GLY A 125 5.10 -6.82 -12.98
CA GLY A 125 6.11 -7.84 -12.70
C GLY A 125 7.35 -7.77 -13.60
N ASP A 126 7.19 -7.21 -14.79
CA ASP A 126 8.28 -6.94 -15.75
C ASP A 126 9.21 -5.79 -15.32
N LEU A 127 8.78 -4.95 -14.39
CA LEU A 127 9.49 -3.74 -13.96
C LEU A 127 10.05 -3.83 -12.52
N VAL A 128 9.41 -4.61 -11.66
CA VAL A 128 9.73 -4.67 -10.23
C VAL A 128 10.75 -5.76 -9.93
N ASP A 129 11.86 -5.39 -9.27
CA ASP A 129 12.92 -6.34 -8.92
C ASP A 129 12.62 -7.12 -7.62
N GLN A 130 11.91 -6.51 -6.68
CA GLN A 130 11.54 -7.14 -5.41
C GLN A 130 10.18 -6.65 -4.91
N TRP A 131 9.37 -7.58 -4.40
CA TRP A 131 8.07 -7.29 -3.83
C TRP A 131 8.08 -7.40 -2.30
N ILE A 132 7.36 -6.49 -1.66
CA ILE A 132 7.11 -6.48 -0.22
C ILE A 132 5.60 -6.49 -0.04
N THR A 133 5.08 -7.46 0.66
CA THR A 133 3.62 -7.60 0.83
C THR A 133 3.04 -6.56 1.79
N PHE A 134 3.66 -6.39 2.96
CA PHE A 134 3.24 -5.43 3.97
C PHE A 134 4.44 -4.69 4.54
N ASN A 135 4.32 -3.38 4.71
CA ASN A 135 5.21 -2.63 5.57
C ASN A 135 4.78 -2.85 7.02
N GLU A 136 5.72 -3.24 7.88
CA GLU A 136 5.53 -3.33 9.34
C GLU A 136 4.16 -3.87 9.75
N PRO A 137 3.82 -5.12 9.46
CA PRO A 137 2.46 -5.65 9.61
C PRO A 137 1.92 -5.60 11.03
N ILE A 138 2.79 -5.44 12.04
CA ILE A 138 2.40 -5.28 13.43
C ILE A 138 1.86 -3.87 13.76
N VAL A 139 2.31 -2.84 13.03
CA VAL A 139 1.96 -1.44 13.32
C VAL A 139 0.45 -1.17 13.25
N PRO A 140 -0.29 -1.55 12.21
CA PRO A 140 -1.75 -1.36 12.18
C PRO A 140 -2.45 -2.12 13.32
N VAL A 141 -1.89 -3.25 13.75
CA VAL A 141 -2.45 -4.06 14.84
C VAL A 141 -2.26 -3.34 16.19
N GLU A 142 -1.03 -2.95 16.48
CA GLU A 142 -0.72 -2.30 17.76
C GLU A 142 -1.36 -0.92 17.87
N PHE A 143 -1.13 -0.06 16.90
CA PHE A 143 -1.60 1.33 16.97
C PHE A 143 -3.09 1.48 16.68
N GLY A 144 -3.69 0.57 15.95
CA GLY A 144 -5.12 0.59 15.68
C GLY A 144 -5.99 -0.07 16.74
N TYR A 145 -5.41 -1.05 17.52
CA TYR A 145 -6.20 -1.92 18.40
C TYR A 145 -5.68 -2.05 19.84
N PHE A 146 -4.50 -1.48 20.17
CA PHE A 146 -3.98 -1.46 21.55
C PHE A 146 -3.69 -0.04 22.05
N TYR A 147 -3.13 0.84 21.21
CA TYR A 147 -2.58 2.12 21.66
C TYR A 147 -3.39 3.36 21.26
N ASP A 148 -4.53 3.22 20.61
CA ASP A 148 -5.36 4.36 20.15
C ASP A 148 -4.56 5.40 19.35
N ALA A 149 -3.56 4.96 18.59
CA ALA A 149 -2.63 5.83 17.86
C ALA A 149 -2.79 5.82 16.35
N HIS A 150 -3.66 4.95 15.84
CA HIS A 150 -4.01 4.83 14.43
C HIS A 150 -5.47 4.43 14.30
N TYR A 151 -6.13 4.86 13.21
CA TYR A 151 -7.49 4.39 12.92
C TYR A 151 -7.53 2.86 12.81
N PRO A 152 -8.54 2.13 13.33
CA PRO A 152 -9.86 2.60 13.77
C PRO A 152 -9.98 2.98 15.26
N HIS A 153 -8.89 3.13 16.01
CA HIS A 153 -8.89 3.54 17.41
C HIS A 153 -9.66 2.59 18.36
N LYS A 154 -9.70 1.32 18.02
CA LYS A 154 -10.35 0.29 18.85
C LYS A 154 -9.35 -0.24 19.88
N VAL A 155 -9.62 -0.09 21.16
CA VAL A 155 -8.85 -0.79 22.19
C VAL A 155 -9.50 -2.15 22.43
N ASP A 156 -9.17 -3.14 21.59
CA ASP A 156 -9.79 -4.46 21.58
C ASP A 156 -8.77 -5.55 21.18
N ALA A 157 -8.30 -6.29 22.17
CA ALA A 157 -7.32 -7.38 21.97
C ALA A 157 -7.84 -8.52 21.07
N LYS A 158 -9.15 -8.80 21.09
CA LYS A 158 -9.73 -9.84 20.23
C LYS A 158 -9.72 -9.40 18.77
N ALA A 159 -10.08 -8.15 18.49
CA ALA A 159 -9.98 -7.57 17.17
C ALA A 159 -8.52 -7.51 16.70
N ALA A 160 -7.58 -7.12 17.57
CA ALA A 160 -6.15 -7.10 17.28
C ALA A 160 -5.62 -8.45 16.79
N VAL A 161 -5.91 -9.54 17.51
CA VAL A 161 -5.50 -10.90 17.12
C VAL A 161 -6.13 -11.31 15.79
N LYS A 162 -7.40 -10.96 15.57
CA LYS A 162 -8.09 -11.23 14.31
C LYS A 162 -7.46 -10.51 13.14
N VAL A 163 -7.13 -9.21 13.30
CA VAL A 163 -6.47 -8.39 12.28
C VAL A 163 -5.06 -8.94 11.99
N ALA A 164 -4.29 -9.26 13.02
CA ALA A 164 -2.96 -9.87 12.86
C ALA A 164 -3.04 -11.18 12.04
N TYR A 165 -4.01 -12.03 12.33
CA TYR A 165 -4.23 -13.27 11.58
C TYR A 165 -4.63 -13.00 10.12
N HIS A 166 -5.54 -12.06 9.88
CA HIS A 166 -6.02 -11.75 8.54
C HIS A 166 -4.91 -11.11 7.67
N THR A 167 -4.14 -10.19 8.20
CA THR A 167 -3.02 -9.57 7.47
C THR A 167 -1.92 -10.58 7.16
N GLN A 168 -1.59 -11.48 8.11
CA GLN A 168 -0.63 -12.54 7.89
C GLN A 168 -1.11 -13.54 6.82
N LEU A 169 -2.38 -13.91 6.84
CA LEU A 169 -2.97 -14.79 5.82
C LEU A 169 -2.98 -14.11 4.45
N ALA A 170 -3.36 -12.84 4.38
CA ALA A 170 -3.34 -12.05 3.15
C ALA A 170 -1.92 -11.95 2.56
N SER A 171 -0.92 -11.71 3.41
CA SER A 171 0.50 -11.72 3.01
C SER A 171 0.91 -13.09 2.44
N THR A 172 0.55 -14.18 3.09
CA THR A 172 0.86 -15.55 2.64
C THR A 172 0.24 -15.84 1.26
N LEU A 173 -1.00 -15.43 1.04
CA LEU A 173 -1.67 -15.60 -0.24
C LEU A 173 -1.03 -14.74 -1.34
N ALA A 174 -0.62 -13.52 -1.02
CA ALA A 174 0.11 -12.67 -1.95
C ALA A 174 1.48 -13.26 -2.32
N VAL A 175 2.25 -13.78 -1.36
CA VAL A 175 3.52 -14.48 -1.63
C VAL A 175 3.29 -15.69 -2.54
N LYS A 176 2.27 -16.50 -2.25
CA LYS A 176 1.91 -17.63 -3.11
C LYS A 176 1.58 -17.16 -4.52
N ALA A 177 0.76 -16.13 -4.66
CA ALA A 177 0.40 -15.56 -5.96
C ALA A 177 1.63 -15.02 -6.73
N CYS A 178 2.57 -14.38 -6.02
CA CYS A 178 3.82 -13.91 -6.61
C CYS A 178 4.61 -15.07 -7.24
N HIS A 179 4.83 -16.15 -6.51
CA HIS A 179 5.54 -17.32 -7.03
C HIS A 179 4.81 -18.04 -8.17
N GLU A 180 3.48 -18.00 -8.19
CA GLU A 180 2.68 -18.56 -9.29
C GLU A 180 2.81 -17.73 -10.58
N LEU A 181 2.80 -16.41 -10.47
CA LEU A 181 2.76 -15.48 -11.61
C LEU A 181 4.17 -15.05 -12.07
N LEU A 182 5.10 -14.99 -11.14
CA LEU A 182 6.48 -14.53 -11.34
C LEU A 182 7.48 -15.54 -10.75
N PRO A 183 7.63 -16.73 -11.34
CA PRO A 183 8.41 -17.82 -10.74
C PRO A 183 9.89 -17.48 -10.53
N ASP A 184 10.43 -16.53 -11.29
CA ASP A 184 11.83 -16.09 -11.19
C ASP A 184 12.02 -14.87 -10.26
N SER A 185 10.92 -14.35 -9.67
CA SER A 185 10.99 -13.20 -8.75
C SER A 185 11.57 -13.58 -7.39
N LYS A 186 12.23 -12.63 -6.75
CA LYS A 186 12.81 -12.77 -5.40
C LYS A 186 11.99 -12.01 -4.37
#